data_486a86648733c2d4e44f8bfaef7b3080
#
_entry.id   486a86648733c2d4e44f8bfaef7b3080
#
_cell.length_a   1.000
_cell.length_b   1.000
_cell.length_c   1.000
_cell.angle_alpha   90.00
_cell.angle_beta   90.00
_cell.angle_gamma   90.00
#
_symmetry.space_group_name_H-M   'P 1'
#
loop_
_entity.id
_entity.type
_entity.pdbx_description
1 polymer ?
#
loop_
_entity_poly.entity_id
_entity_poly.type
_entity_poly.pdbx_seq_one_letter_code
_entity_poly.pdbx_strand_id
1 'polypeptide(L)'
;MLAFSTFIQAQDKFQQNRSSTIENRWFTGGNLGFQFGDQTFIDVSPLLGYKITENISAGISATYKYFKYNKFYYNPTYNKWYDYTSNVFGGSIFGRYFFMEELFGQAEYEFLHFKHDNYDASGVKFMESSDVSSLFLGGGYRQYVSDNASFDLIVLWNLNESQESPYQNPVIRIGFNLGF
;
A
#
# COMPACT_ATOMS: atom_id res chain seq x y z
N MET A 1 -20.56 29.40 -13.96
CA MET A 1 -20.10 28.83 -15.23
C MET A 1 -18.66 29.21 -15.61
N LEU A 2 -18.06 30.21 -14.99
CA LEU A 2 -16.67 30.67 -15.27
C LEU A 2 -15.57 29.88 -14.52
N ALA A 3 -15.88 29.18 -13.43
CA ALA A 3 -14.87 28.43 -12.65
C ALA A 3 -14.50 27.06 -13.28
N PHE A 4 -15.39 26.46 -14.05
CA PHE A 4 -15.11 25.18 -14.72
C PHE A 4 -14.18 25.33 -15.94
N SER A 5 -14.25 26.48 -16.64
CA SER A 5 -13.38 26.72 -17.79
C SER A 5 -11.93 27.00 -17.43
N THR A 6 -11.68 27.57 -16.26
CA THR A 6 -10.31 27.80 -15.77
C THR A 6 -9.63 26.52 -15.30
N PHE A 7 -10.37 25.53 -14.82
CA PHE A 7 -9.81 24.21 -14.45
C PHE A 7 -9.37 23.42 -15.69
N ILE A 8 -10.17 23.44 -16.76
CA ILE A 8 -9.85 22.74 -18.02
C ILE A 8 -8.64 23.38 -18.70
N GLN A 9 -8.53 24.71 -18.74
CA GLN A 9 -7.37 25.40 -19.32
C GLN A 9 -6.08 25.22 -18.51
N ALA A 10 -6.18 24.99 -17.19
CA ALA A 10 -5.02 24.67 -16.38
C ALA A 10 -4.51 23.25 -16.68
N GLN A 11 -5.40 22.28 -16.90
CA GLN A 11 -5.03 20.92 -17.29
C GLN A 11 -4.39 20.88 -18.69
N ASP A 12 -4.90 21.61 -19.66
CA ASP A 12 -4.34 21.65 -21.04
C ASP A 12 -2.93 22.26 -21.07
N LYS A 13 -2.65 23.26 -20.25
CA LYS A 13 -1.30 23.83 -20.15
C LYS A 13 -0.29 22.91 -19.47
N PHE A 14 -0.72 22.08 -18.52
CA PHE A 14 0.12 21.07 -17.88
C PHE A 14 0.47 19.93 -18.84
N GLN A 15 -0.43 19.56 -19.75
CA GLN A 15 -0.18 18.50 -20.73
C GLN A 15 0.77 18.92 -21.86
N GLN A 16 0.76 20.18 -22.25
CA GLN A 16 1.52 20.65 -23.41
C GLN A 16 3.03 20.78 -23.17
N ASN A 17 3.49 20.74 -21.91
CA ASN A 17 4.91 20.87 -21.57
C ASN A 17 5.63 19.55 -21.27
N ARG A 18 4.93 18.42 -21.45
CA ARG A 18 5.49 17.07 -21.27
C ARG A 18 6.00 16.43 -22.56
N SER A 19 6.61 17.21 -23.44
CA SER A 19 7.27 16.63 -24.61
C SER A 19 8.56 15.90 -24.21
N SER A 20 8.43 14.57 -24.04
CA SER A 20 9.37 13.54 -24.46
C SER A 20 10.86 13.69 -24.07
N THR A 21 11.16 13.97 -22.82
CA THR A 21 12.46 13.58 -22.30
C THR A 21 12.21 12.88 -20.97
N ILE A 22 12.49 11.56 -20.88
CA ILE A 22 12.46 10.83 -19.61
C ILE A 22 13.68 11.31 -18.82
N GLU A 23 13.67 12.57 -18.37
CA GLU A 23 14.77 13.14 -17.58
C GLU A 23 14.81 12.50 -16.20
N ASN A 24 13.66 12.17 -15.63
CA ASN A 24 13.56 11.57 -14.29
C ASN A 24 12.96 10.17 -14.38
N ARG A 25 13.84 9.16 -14.48
CA ARG A 25 13.42 7.76 -14.55
C ARG A 25 13.11 7.17 -13.19
N TRP A 26 13.73 7.65 -12.15
CA TRP A 26 13.53 7.17 -10.79
C TRP A 26 12.36 7.90 -10.14
N PHE A 27 11.59 7.17 -9.36
CA PHE A 27 10.57 7.72 -8.49
C PHE A 27 10.56 7.00 -7.16
N THR A 28 10.24 7.73 -6.11
CA THR A 28 10.00 7.19 -4.78
C THR A 28 8.59 7.53 -4.34
N GLY A 29 8.12 6.88 -3.32
CA GLY A 29 6.79 7.14 -2.77
C GLY A 29 6.47 6.16 -1.68
N GLY A 30 5.21 5.82 -1.59
CA GLY A 30 4.74 4.81 -0.65
C GLY A 30 3.31 5.03 -0.23
N ASN A 31 2.86 4.14 0.64
CA ASN A 31 1.56 4.21 1.26
C ASN A 31 1.73 4.51 2.76
N LEU A 32 0.83 5.32 3.29
CA LEU A 32 0.72 5.59 4.72
C LEU A 32 -0.73 5.32 5.14
N GLY A 33 -0.91 4.55 6.20
CA GLY A 33 -2.21 4.27 6.78
C GLY A 33 -2.16 4.39 8.30
N PHE A 34 -3.16 5.06 8.90
CA PHE A 34 -3.27 5.22 10.33
C PHE A 34 -4.72 5.05 10.76
N GLN A 35 -4.94 4.29 11.82
CA GLN A 35 -6.21 4.17 12.50
C GLN A 35 -5.96 4.11 14.00
N PHE A 36 -6.77 4.82 14.77
CA PHE A 36 -6.68 4.86 16.23
C PHE A 36 -8.07 4.65 16.84
N GLY A 37 -8.10 4.06 18.03
CA GLY A 37 -9.32 3.77 18.76
C GLY A 37 -9.21 2.44 19.50
N ASP A 38 -10.27 1.64 19.49
CA ASP A 38 -10.26 0.27 20.04
C ASP A 38 -9.27 -0.63 19.31
N GLN A 39 -9.01 -0.30 18.05
CA GLN A 39 -7.98 -0.88 17.20
C GLN A 39 -6.98 0.21 16.80
N THR A 40 -5.69 -0.05 17.00
CA THR A 40 -4.62 0.77 16.46
C THR A 40 -4.00 0.07 15.26
N PHE A 41 -3.93 0.76 14.14
CA PHE A 41 -3.28 0.30 12.92
C PHE A 41 -2.34 1.38 12.39
N ILE A 42 -1.11 1.00 12.06
CA ILE A 42 -0.12 1.83 11.40
C ILE A 42 0.44 1.06 10.23
N ASP A 43 0.41 1.64 9.04
CA ASP A 43 1.03 1.11 7.81
C ASP A 43 1.98 2.15 7.26
N VAL A 44 3.23 1.75 7.07
CA VAL A 44 4.27 2.54 6.42
C VAL A 44 4.93 1.65 5.37
N SER A 45 4.69 1.98 4.10
CA SER A 45 5.14 1.15 2.98
C SER A 45 5.84 2.02 1.93
N PRO A 46 7.12 2.43 2.19
CA PRO A 46 7.91 3.17 1.20
C PRO A 46 8.19 2.32 -0.03
N LEU A 47 8.26 2.96 -1.18
CA LEU A 47 8.60 2.34 -2.45
C LEU A 47 9.68 3.10 -3.20
N LEU A 48 10.42 2.36 -4.04
CA LEU A 48 11.35 2.88 -5.04
C LEU A 48 11.02 2.24 -6.38
N GLY A 49 10.83 3.05 -7.39
CA GLY A 49 10.49 2.60 -8.73
C GLY A 49 11.33 3.23 -9.82
N TYR A 50 11.29 2.60 -10.98
CA TYR A 50 12.01 3.00 -12.17
C TYR A 50 11.11 2.93 -13.40
N LYS A 51 11.08 4.00 -14.18
CA LYS A 51 10.39 4.07 -15.47
C LYS A 51 11.25 3.38 -16.53
N ILE A 52 10.89 2.19 -16.93
CA ILE A 52 11.60 1.40 -17.97
C ILE A 52 11.36 2.05 -19.33
N THR A 53 10.09 2.38 -19.61
CA THR A 53 9.63 3.14 -20.78
C THR A 53 8.65 4.23 -20.33
N GLU A 54 8.07 4.97 -21.24
CA GLU A 54 7.02 5.96 -20.96
C GLU A 54 5.77 5.29 -20.34
N ASN A 55 5.47 4.06 -20.76
CA ASN A 55 4.28 3.32 -20.33
C ASN A 55 4.57 2.22 -19.30
N ILE A 56 5.84 1.80 -19.13
CA ILE A 56 6.19 0.69 -18.25
C ILE A 56 7.05 1.19 -17.11
N SER A 57 6.65 0.88 -15.89
CA SER A 57 7.48 1.07 -14.70
C SER A 57 7.49 -0.20 -13.84
N ALA A 58 8.57 -0.38 -13.11
CA ALA A 58 8.70 -1.45 -12.13
C ALA A 58 9.36 -0.89 -10.86
N GLY A 59 9.18 -1.56 -9.76
CA GLY A 59 9.75 -1.13 -8.50
C GLY A 59 9.66 -2.18 -7.41
N ILE A 60 10.19 -1.77 -6.27
CA ILE A 60 10.17 -2.54 -5.03
C ILE A 60 9.56 -1.70 -3.92
N SER A 61 8.95 -2.35 -2.95
CA SER A 61 8.55 -1.68 -1.71
C SER A 61 9.01 -2.46 -0.48
N ALA A 62 9.21 -1.74 0.61
CA ALA A 62 9.31 -2.33 1.94
C ALA A 62 8.00 -2.04 2.68
N THR A 63 7.57 -2.96 3.54
CA THR A 63 6.29 -2.84 4.26
C THR A 63 6.53 -3.05 5.74
N TYR A 64 6.03 -2.12 6.54
CA TYR A 64 5.91 -2.29 7.98
C TYR A 64 4.48 -1.97 8.40
N LYS A 65 3.81 -2.93 9.08
CA LYS A 65 2.46 -2.74 9.63
C LYS A 65 2.45 -3.12 11.09
N TYR A 66 1.80 -2.29 11.89
CA TYR A 66 1.58 -2.53 13.30
C TYR A 66 0.07 -2.58 13.57
N PHE A 67 -0.37 -3.67 14.21
CA PHE A 67 -1.75 -3.86 14.63
C PHE A 67 -1.78 -4.05 16.15
N LYS A 68 -2.70 -3.36 16.80
CA LYS A 68 -3.00 -3.59 18.20
C LYS A 68 -4.52 -3.58 18.41
N TYR A 69 -5.03 -4.65 18.97
CA TYR A 69 -6.42 -4.77 19.41
C TYR A 69 -6.45 -4.75 20.93
N ASN A 70 -7.07 -3.74 21.53
CA ASN A 70 -7.24 -3.65 22.95
C ASN A 70 -8.36 -4.62 23.39
N LYS A 71 -8.14 -5.32 24.52
CA LYS A 71 -9.13 -6.26 25.11
C LYS A 71 -9.62 -7.32 24.11
N PHE A 72 -8.71 -7.91 23.34
CA PHE A 72 -9.04 -8.90 22.33
C PHE A 72 -9.54 -10.22 22.91
N TYR A 73 -8.92 -10.69 24.01
CA TYR A 73 -9.27 -11.95 24.65
C TYR A 73 -9.47 -11.76 26.15
N TYR A 74 -10.59 -12.28 26.68
CA TYR A 74 -10.88 -12.31 28.11
C TYR A 74 -10.58 -13.70 28.67
N ASN A 75 -9.72 -13.78 29.67
CA ASN A 75 -9.43 -15.01 30.38
C ASN A 75 -10.26 -15.03 31.69
N PRO A 76 -11.30 -15.88 31.79
CA PRO A 76 -12.17 -15.92 32.97
C PRO A 76 -11.44 -16.46 34.21
N THR A 77 -10.42 -17.31 34.07
CA THR A 77 -9.68 -17.89 35.19
C THR A 77 -8.89 -16.82 35.95
N TYR A 78 -8.34 -15.83 35.23
CA TYR A 78 -7.56 -14.74 35.83
C TYR A 78 -8.34 -13.43 35.89
N ASN A 79 -9.60 -13.40 35.44
CA ASN A 79 -10.44 -12.19 35.37
C ASN A 79 -9.73 -11.02 34.67
N LYS A 80 -9.06 -11.33 33.56
CA LYS A 80 -8.17 -10.36 32.87
C LYS A 80 -8.38 -10.36 31.38
N TRP A 81 -8.36 -9.14 30.79
CA TRP A 81 -8.31 -8.93 29.36
C TRP A 81 -6.86 -8.88 28.88
N TYR A 82 -6.64 -9.45 27.70
CA TYR A 82 -5.36 -9.44 27.00
C TYR A 82 -5.50 -8.71 25.68
N ASP A 83 -4.49 -7.91 25.36
CA ASP A 83 -4.38 -7.22 24.08
C ASP A 83 -3.73 -8.17 23.07
N TYR A 84 -4.14 -8.05 21.79
CA TYR A 84 -3.46 -8.71 20.69
C TYR A 84 -2.58 -7.68 19.99
N THR A 85 -1.32 -8.01 19.78
CA THR A 85 -0.35 -7.15 19.06
C THR A 85 0.31 -7.97 17.97
N SER A 86 0.37 -7.40 16.77
CA SER A 86 1.04 -8.01 15.63
C SER A 86 1.92 -6.97 14.94
N ASN A 87 3.15 -7.38 14.62
CA ASN A 87 4.08 -6.64 13.80
C ASN A 87 4.29 -7.41 12.50
N VAL A 88 4.15 -6.72 11.38
CA VAL A 88 4.29 -7.29 10.05
C VAL A 88 5.39 -6.57 9.32
N PHE A 89 6.35 -7.33 8.83
CA PHE A 89 7.46 -6.83 8.03
C PHE A 89 7.45 -7.55 6.69
N GLY A 90 7.78 -6.83 5.65
CA GLY A 90 7.84 -7.46 4.34
C GLY A 90 8.30 -6.54 3.25
N GLY A 91 8.03 -6.96 2.04
CA GLY A 91 8.31 -6.17 0.86
C GLY A 91 7.60 -6.73 -0.36
N SER A 92 7.55 -5.95 -1.40
CA SER A 92 6.99 -6.38 -2.67
C SER A 92 7.84 -5.95 -3.85
N ILE A 93 7.60 -6.63 -4.96
CA ILE A 93 8.02 -6.21 -6.29
C ILE A 93 6.76 -5.95 -7.10
N PHE A 94 6.75 -4.89 -7.88
CA PHE A 94 5.60 -4.54 -8.70
C PHE A 94 6.00 -4.10 -10.10
N GLY A 95 5.09 -4.33 -11.04
CA GLY A 95 5.14 -3.79 -12.40
C GLY A 95 3.86 -3.05 -12.71
N ARG A 96 3.97 -1.92 -13.41
CA ARG A 96 2.85 -1.10 -13.87
C ARG A 96 2.93 -0.89 -15.35
N TYR A 97 1.78 -0.94 -16.01
CA TYR A 97 1.61 -0.57 -17.40
C TYR A 97 0.57 0.54 -17.51
N PHE A 98 0.96 1.68 -18.02
CA PHE A 98 0.09 2.83 -18.25
C PHE A 98 -0.58 2.73 -19.61
N PHE A 99 -1.90 2.56 -19.61
CA PHE A 99 -2.73 2.56 -20.83
C PHE A 99 -3.00 3.99 -21.31
N MET A 100 -3.10 4.89 -20.36
CA MET A 100 -3.26 6.35 -20.50
C MET A 100 -2.35 7.01 -19.46
N GLU A 101 -2.19 8.32 -19.53
CA GLU A 101 -1.33 9.05 -18.57
C GLU A 101 -1.73 8.82 -17.11
N GLU A 102 -3.04 8.71 -16.85
CA GLU A 102 -3.58 8.55 -15.51
C GLU A 102 -3.99 7.11 -15.16
N LEU A 103 -4.26 6.26 -16.16
CA LEU A 103 -4.77 4.91 -15.92
C LEU A 103 -3.70 3.85 -16.14
N PHE A 104 -3.52 2.99 -15.15
CA PHE A 104 -2.54 1.90 -15.23
C PHE A 104 -3.08 0.59 -14.69
N GLY A 105 -2.55 -0.51 -15.24
CA GLY A 105 -2.63 -1.83 -14.63
C GLY A 105 -1.41 -2.09 -13.75
N GLN A 106 -1.57 -2.86 -12.69
CA GLN A 106 -0.50 -3.26 -11.77
C GLN A 106 -0.56 -4.75 -11.49
N ALA A 107 0.60 -5.38 -11.57
CA ALA A 107 0.85 -6.70 -11.00
C ALA A 107 1.88 -6.56 -9.88
N GLU A 108 1.67 -7.26 -8.76
CA GLU A 108 2.53 -7.16 -7.58
C GLU A 108 2.63 -8.50 -6.88
N TYR A 109 3.84 -8.86 -6.49
CA TYR A 109 4.09 -9.98 -5.58
C TYR A 109 4.63 -9.45 -4.26
N GLU A 110 3.93 -9.74 -3.17
CA GLU A 110 4.25 -9.29 -1.81
C GLU A 110 4.59 -10.51 -0.93
N PHE A 111 5.62 -10.37 -0.11
CA PHE A 111 5.97 -11.31 0.94
C PHE A 111 5.95 -10.59 2.28
N LEU A 112 5.19 -11.15 3.24
CA LEU A 112 5.01 -10.62 4.59
C LEU A 112 5.41 -11.65 5.63
N HIS A 113 6.16 -11.21 6.62
CA HIS A 113 6.51 -11.93 7.83
C HIS A 113 5.76 -11.33 9.02
N PHE A 114 4.92 -12.15 9.64
CA PHE A 114 4.11 -11.76 10.78
C PHE A 114 4.78 -12.21 12.08
N LYS A 115 4.80 -11.31 13.06
CA LYS A 115 5.12 -11.62 14.46
C LYS A 115 3.97 -11.18 15.32
N HIS A 116 3.31 -12.11 15.96
CA HIS A 116 2.18 -11.82 16.85
C HIS A 116 2.36 -12.44 18.22
N ASP A 117 1.83 -11.72 19.21
CA ASP A 117 1.79 -12.19 20.58
C ASP A 117 0.66 -13.19 20.76
N ASN A 118 0.98 -14.36 21.28
CA ASN A 118 0.00 -15.37 21.68
C ASN A 118 0.13 -15.67 23.17
N TYR A 119 -0.91 -16.28 23.77
CA TYR A 119 -0.92 -16.63 25.19
C TYR A 119 -1.32 -18.10 25.34
N ASP A 120 -0.55 -18.84 26.16
CA ASP A 120 -0.90 -20.22 26.50
C ASP A 120 -2.09 -20.28 27.48
N ALA A 121 -2.56 -21.50 27.78
CA ALA A 121 -3.64 -21.73 28.73
C ALA A 121 -3.34 -21.22 30.15
N SER A 122 -2.06 -21.03 30.49
CA SER A 122 -1.59 -20.51 31.78
C SER A 122 -1.45 -18.98 31.75
N GLY A 123 -1.72 -18.32 30.61
CA GLY A 123 -1.58 -16.88 30.45
C GLY A 123 -0.14 -16.40 30.23
N VAL A 124 0.78 -17.31 29.92
CA VAL A 124 2.18 -16.99 29.59
C VAL A 124 2.23 -16.56 28.14
N LYS A 125 2.82 -15.38 27.91
CA LYS A 125 2.99 -14.80 26.59
C LYS A 125 4.10 -15.55 25.83
N PHE A 126 3.82 -15.94 24.59
CA PHE A 126 4.82 -16.40 23.63
C PHE A 126 4.64 -15.71 22.29
N MET A 127 5.69 -15.70 21.49
CA MET A 127 5.70 -15.08 20.18
C MET A 127 5.57 -16.16 19.12
N GLU A 128 4.60 -16.00 18.24
CA GLU A 128 4.41 -16.86 17.07
C GLU A 128 4.69 -16.07 15.80
N SER A 129 5.24 -16.74 14.79
CA SER A 129 5.54 -16.11 13.50
C SER A 129 4.98 -16.96 12.36
N SER A 130 4.47 -16.28 11.33
CA SER A 130 4.01 -16.89 10.08
C SER A 130 4.43 -16.06 8.89
N ASP A 131 4.57 -16.72 7.74
CA ASP A 131 4.94 -16.09 6.49
C ASP A 131 3.77 -16.19 5.51
N VAL A 132 3.45 -15.09 4.85
CA VAL A 132 2.39 -15.04 3.86
C VAL A 132 2.91 -14.39 2.58
N SER A 133 2.64 -15.02 1.45
CA SER A 133 2.90 -14.44 0.13
C SER A 133 1.58 -14.14 -0.59
N SER A 134 1.52 -13.01 -1.27
CA SER A 134 0.34 -12.57 -2.00
C SER A 134 0.70 -12.15 -3.41
N LEU A 135 -0.11 -12.60 -4.36
CA LEU A 135 -0.02 -12.18 -5.76
C LEU A 135 -1.22 -11.30 -6.08
N PHE A 136 -0.96 -10.04 -6.36
CA PHE A 136 -1.99 -9.07 -6.69
C PHE A 136 -2.02 -8.75 -8.17
N LEU A 137 -3.23 -8.59 -8.70
CA LEU A 137 -3.49 -8.03 -10.02
C LEU A 137 -4.59 -6.99 -9.90
N GLY A 138 -4.45 -5.89 -10.61
CA GLY A 138 -5.46 -4.83 -10.60
C GLY A 138 -5.04 -3.62 -11.39
N GLY A 139 -5.48 -2.45 -10.96
CA GLY A 139 -5.17 -1.21 -11.64
C GLY A 139 -5.38 0.00 -10.75
N GLY A 140 -5.05 1.15 -11.28
CA GLY A 140 -5.17 2.38 -10.54
C GLY A 140 -5.33 3.60 -11.42
N TYR A 141 -5.72 4.66 -10.76
CA TYR A 141 -5.80 6.00 -11.31
C TYR A 141 -4.75 6.88 -10.64
N ARG A 142 -3.97 7.59 -11.45
CA ARG A 142 -2.96 8.54 -11.02
C ARG A 142 -3.46 9.95 -11.17
N GLN A 143 -3.45 10.71 -10.08
CA GLN A 143 -3.70 12.14 -10.08
C GLN A 143 -2.38 12.89 -9.91
N TYR A 144 -1.97 13.62 -10.92
CA TYR A 144 -0.81 14.50 -10.83
C TYR A 144 -1.13 15.76 -10.04
N VAL A 145 -0.26 16.09 -9.09
CA VAL A 145 -0.34 17.31 -8.27
C VAL A 145 0.65 18.36 -8.74
N SER A 146 1.79 17.89 -9.26
CA SER A 146 2.82 18.71 -9.91
C SER A 146 3.57 17.87 -10.93
N ASP A 147 4.53 18.45 -11.61
CA ASP A 147 5.37 17.75 -12.60
C ASP A 147 6.08 16.52 -12.00
N ASN A 148 6.42 16.59 -10.73
CA ASN A 148 7.18 15.54 -10.02
C ASN A 148 6.39 14.83 -8.93
N ALA A 149 5.13 15.19 -8.65
CA ALA A 149 4.35 14.61 -7.57
C ALA A 149 2.99 14.10 -8.05
N SER A 150 2.60 12.91 -7.57
CA SER A 150 1.29 12.33 -7.88
C SER A 150 0.73 11.54 -6.71
N PHE A 151 -0.60 11.41 -6.69
CA PHE A 151 -1.33 10.45 -5.88
C PHE A 151 -1.86 9.33 -6.76
N ASP A 152 -1.79 8.10 -6.27
CA ASP A 152 -2.36 6.93 -6.92
C ASP A 152 -3.50 6.38 -6.06
N LEU A 153 -4.66 6.14 -6.68
CA LEU A 153 -5.71 5.30 -6.13
C LEU A 153 -5.64 3.95 -6.82
N ILE A 154 -5.37 2.88 -6.07
CA ILE A 154 -5.08 1.56 -6.60
C ILE A 154 -6.08 0.56 -6.04
N VAL A 155 -6.66 -0.28 -6.91
CA VAL A 155 -7.55 -1.38 -6.55
C VAL A 155 -6.90 -2.67 -7.03
N LEU A 156 -6.60 -3.57 -6.10
CA LEU A 156 -5.92 -4.82 -6.34
C LEU A 156 -6.79 -5.99 -5.90
N TRP A 157 -6.64 -7.10 -6.59
CA TRP A 157 -7.24 -8.39 -6.24
C TRP A 157 -6.14 -9.38 -5.91
N ASN A 158 -6.19 -9.97 -4.72
CA ASN A 158 -5.28 -11.03 -4.33
C ASN A 158 -5.72 -12.33 -5.00
N LEU A 159 -4.87 -12.88 -5.86
CA LEU A 159 -5.18 -14.08 -6.66
C LEU A 159 -4.89 -15.39 -5.91
N ASN A 160 -4.08 -15.35 -4.85
CA ASN A 160 -3.73 -16.50 -4.04
C ASN A 160 -4.17 -16.31 -2.58
N GLU A 161 -5.46 -15.99 -2.38
CA GLU A 161 -6.03 -15.90 -1.03
C GLU A 161 -5.72 -17.16 -0.23
N SER A 162 -5.14 -16.96 0.95
CA SER A 162 -5.00 -17.98 1.98
C SER A 162 -5.77 -17.55 3.23
N GLN A 163 -6.09 -18.51 4.11
CA GLN A 163 -6.74 -18.19 5.39
C GLN A 163 -5.86 -17.31 6.29
N GLU A 164 -4.56 -17.30 6.05
CA GLU A 164 -3.57 -16.49 6.76
C GLU A 164 -3.35 -15.12 6.12
N SER A 165 -3.96 -14.86 4.95
CA SER A 165 -3.85 -13.56 4.26
C SER A 165 -4.50 -12.45 5.09
N PRO A 166 -3.80 -11.34 5.35
CA PRO A 166 -4.37 -10.21 6.07
C PRO A 166 -5.33 -9.38 5.21
N TYR A 167 -5.44 -9.73 3.94
CA TYR A 167 -6.20 -8.97 2.95
C TYR A 167 -7.52 -9.64 2.63
N GLN A 168 -8.56 -8.81 2.53
CA GLN A 168 -9.84 -9.16 1.93
C GLN A 168 -9.97 -8.44 0.59
N ASN A 169 -10.41 -9.15 -0.44
CA ASN A 169 -10.63 -8.59 -1.76
C ASN A 169 -11.89 -7.71 -1.84
N PRO A 170 -11.85 -6.56 -2.54
CA PRO A 170 -10.67 -5.94 -3.16
C PRO A 170 -9.79 -5.19 -2.14
N VAL A 171 -8.48 -5.12 -2.41
CA VAL A 171 -7.53 -4.31 -1.63
C VAL A 171 -7.44 -2.92 -2.26
N ILE A 172 -7.77 -1.90 -1.49
CA ILE A 172 -7.71 -0.51 -1.92
C ILE A 172 -6.50 0.15 -1.26
N ARG A 173 -5.66 0.79 -2.08
CA ARG A 173 -4.48 1.52 -1.60
C ARG A 173 -4.48 2.96 -2.12
N ILE A 174 -4.03 3.88 -1.28
CA ILE A 174 -3.77 5.26 -1.66
C ILE A 174 -2.26 5.46 -1.50
N GLY A 175 -1.61 5.81 -2.59
CA GLY A 175 -0.18 6.02 -2.66
C GLY A 175 0.17 7.46 -3.01
N PHE A 176 1.38 7.84 -2.62
CA PHE A 176 2.00 9.11 -3.00
C PHE A 176 3.32 8.80 -3.71
N ASN A 177 3.61 9.51 -4.81
CA ASN A 177 4.86 9.34 -5.56
C ASN A 177 5.52 10.69 -5.83
N LEU A 178 6.83 10.67 -5.77
CA LEU A 178 7.74 11.76 -6.13
C LEU A 178 8.74 11.25 -7.17
N GLY A 179 8.76 11.89 -8.34
CA GLY A 179 9.78 11.67 -9.38
C GLY A 179 11.01 12.55 -9.14
N PHE A 180 12.21 12.04 -9.47
CA PHE A 180 13.46 12.78 -9.42
C PHE A 180 14.45 12.25 -10.45
#